data_55c340279cc22be46191d9bcd20f608b
#
_entry.id   55c340279cc22be46191d9bcd20f608b
#
_cell.length_a   1.000
_cell.length_b   1.000
_cell.length_c   1.000
_cell.angle_alpha   90.00
_cell.angle_beta   90.00
_cell.angle_gamma   90.00
#
_symmetry.space_group_name_H-M   'P 1'
#
loop_
_entity.id
_entity.type
_entity.pdbx_description
1 polymer ?
#
loop_
_entity_poly.entity_id
_entity_poly.type
_entity_poly.pdbx_seq_one_letter_code
_entity_poly.pdbx_strand_id
1 'polypeptide(L)'
;TLSGALYHQSTFNNLFIEGLSVTAGLRLDYEKISMKYNSLSTPIDFGFDFHMAMGPTQINLSDQNMKAPASFVGKLSTDYVQLLPKFAIQYEWKNQNNVYATVTRGYRSGGYNIQMFSDLSQTELKNSMMNAIKESPTIGQDATWGATIIKMMDQMVPAKEIDVKTSTTYKPEYSWNYEVGSHLTLWEGRLWADVAAFYMDTRDQQLSQFAESGLGRITINAGKSRSYGAEAALRASVTKELSLNASYGYTYATFTDYVITEEKKDSTPIITDYNGKYVPFVPKHTLNIGGEYAITCSPRSIFDRVVFQANYNAAGRIYWTEQNDVSQSFYGTLNWRTNLEIGDAMISFWARNFLNKDYAAFYFETMNKGFMQKGRPMQFGVDLRCRF
;
A
#
# COMPACT_ATOMS: atom_id res chain seq x y z
N THR A 1 13.66 -15.02 -3.55
CA THR A 1 14.51 -13.95 -3.00
C THR A 1 15.62 -14.56 -2.17
N LEU A 2 16.83 -14.05 -2.29
CA LEU A 2 17.99 -14.31 -1.44
C LEU A 2 18.39 -12.97 -0.82
N SER A 3 18.49 -12.91 0.52
CA SER A 3 18.90 -11.70 1.23
C SER A 3 19.89 -12.00 2.32
N GLY A 4 20.78 -11.07 2.59
CA GLY A 4 21.72 -11.10 3.68
C GLY A 4 22.01 -9.70 4.19
N ALA A 5 22.29 -9.57 5.49
CA ALA A 5 22.58 -8.29 6.09
C ALA A 5 23.76 -8.38 7.05
N LEU A 6 24.58 -7.34 7.04
CA LEU A 6 25.59 -7.08 8.05
C LEU A 6 25.26 -5.78 8.77
N TYR A 7 25.28 -5.79 10.09
CA TYR A 7 24.99 -4.60 10.86
C TYR A 7 25.89 -4.46 12.09
N HIS A 8 26.13 -3.23 12.46
CA HIS A 8 26.81 -2.86 13.69
C HIS A 8 26.09 -1.67 14.32
N GLN A 9 25.92 -1.69 15.63
CA GLN A 9 25.40 -0.57 16.40
C GLN A 9 26.18 -0.46 17.70
N SER A 10 26.59 0.75 18.02
CA SER A 10 27.22 1.11 19.30
C SER A 10 26.39 2.17 19.99
N THR A 11 26.21 2.00 21.31
CA THR A 11 25.59 3.02 22.16
C THR A 11 26.60 3.40 23.24
N PHE A 12 26.87 4.69 23.34
CA PHE A 12 27.74 5.28 24.34
C PHE A 12 26.85 5.96 25.39
N ASN A 13 26.78 5.33 26.57
CA ASN A 13 25.99 5.84 27.69
C ASN A 13 26.80 6.79 28.55
N ASN A 14 26.14 7.78 29.15
CA ASN A 14 26.73 8.80 30.00
C ASN A 14 27.87 9.56 29.31
N LEU A 15 27.72 9.81 28.00
CA LEU A 15 28.71 10.55 27.20
C LEU A 15 28.67 12.03 27.57
N PHE A 16 29.78 12.57 28.11
CA PHE A 16 29.96 13.92 28.62
C PHE A 16 29.16 14.28 29.90
N ILE A 17 27.89 13.85 30.00
CA ILE A 17 27.02 14.08 31.17
C ILE A 17 26.25 12.81 31.51
N GLU A 18 25.92 12.62 32.79
CA GLU A 18 25.10 11.52 33.26
C GLU A 18 23.70 11.57 32.59
N GLY A 19 23.22 10.43 32.14
CA GLY A 19 21.93 10.29 31.47
C GLY A 19 21.97 10.54 29.95
N LEU A 20 23.06 11.08 29.40
CA LEU A 20 23.18 11.30 27.96
C LEU A 20 23.71 10.04 27.26
N SER A 21 22.95 9.52 26.29
CA SER A 21 23.32 8.39 25.46
C SER A 21 23.34 8.78 24.00
N VAL A 22 24.37 8.35 23.27
CA VAL A 22 24.49 8.54 21.81
C VAL A 22 24.62 7.17 21.16
N THR A 23 23.79 6.93 20.16
CA THR A 23 23.80 5.70 19.38
C THR A 23 24.18 6.00 17.94
N ALA A 24 25.12 5.24 17.39
CA ALA A 24 25.44 5.19 15.96
C ALA A 24 25.33 3.75 15.48
N GLY A 25 24.60 3.56 14.41
CA GLY A 25 24.37 2.25 13.79
C GLY A 25 24.51 2.33 12.28
N LEU A 26 24.96 1.24 11.69
CA LEU A 26 25.05 1.05 10.25
C LEU A 26 24.65 -0.36 9.90
N ARG A 27 23.75 -0.48 8.91
CA ARG A 27 23.36 -1.77 8.35
C ARG A 27 23.54 -1.75 6.84
N LEU A 28 24.16 -2.80 6.33
CA LEU A 28 24.34 -3.06 4.92
C LEU A 28 23.49 -4.28 4.55
N ASP A 29 22.50 -4.09 3.71
CA ASP A 29 21.64 -5.14 3.20
C ASP A 29 22.00 -5.43 1.74
N TYR A 30 22.09 -6.70 1.42
CA TYR A 30 22.11 -7.21 0.04
C TYR A 30 20.87 -8.03 -0.19
N GLU A 31 20.18 -7.76 -1.29
CA GLU A 31 19.00 -8.50 -1.69
C GLU A 31 19.05 -8.83 -3.18
N LYS A 32 18.82 -10.10 -3.51
CA LYS A 32 18.67 -10.59 -4.88
C LYS A 32 17.30 -11.17 -5.08
N ILE A 33 16.53 -10.58 -5.97
CA ILE A 33 15.19 -11.01 -6.34
C ILE A 33 15.26 -11.66 -7.71
N SER A 34 14.74 -12.88 -7.84
CA SER A 34 14.68 -13.60 -9.09
C SER A 34 13.28 -14.07 -9.38
N MET A 35 12.84 -13.93 -10.61
CA MET A 35 11.56 -14.42 -11.10
C MET A 35 11.82 -15.34 -12.29
N LYS A 36 11.32 -16.56 -12.23
CA LYS A 36 11.18 -17.44 -13.39
C LYS A 36 9.73 -17.37 -13.85
N TYR A 37 9.53 -17.19 -15.11
CA TYR A 37 8.20 -17.13 -15.69
C TYR A 37 8.08 -18.10 -16.86
N ASN A 38 6.93 -18.72 -16.95
CA ASN A 38 6.55 -19.65 -18.00
C ASN A 38 5.04 -19.47 -18.27
N SER A 39 4.72 -18.50 -19.10
CA SER A 39 3.37 -18.23 -19.56
C SER A 39 3.23 -18.77 -20.98
N LEU A 40 2.95 -20.07 -21.08
CA LEU A 40 2.68 -20.75 -22.35
C LEU A 40 1.19 -20.69 -22.64
N SER A 41 0.80 -20.20 -23.80
CA SER A 41 -0.54 -20.31 -24.31
C SER A 41 -0.57 -21.24 -25.53
N THR A 42 -1.65 -21.97 -25.67
CA THR A 42 -1.96 -22.62 -26.94
C THR A 42 -2.16 -21.53 -27.98
N PRO A 43 -1.55 -21.63 -29.20
CA PRO A 43 -1.85 -20.68 -30.26
C PRO A 43 -3.35 -20.59 -30.51
N ILE A 44 -3.85 -19.36 -30.60
CA ILE A 44 -5.28 -19.12 -30.88
C ILE A 44 -5.49 -19.20 -32.36
N ASP A 45 -6.42 -20.06 -32.79
CA ASP A 45 -6.89 -20.11 -34.18
C ASP A 45 -7.87 -18.94 -34.40
N PHE A 46 -7.67 -18.19 -35.49
CA PHE A 46 -8.53 -17.06 -35.82
C PHE A 46 -8.64 -16.87 -37.33
N GLY A 47 -9.73 -16.21 -37.75
CA GLY A 47 -9.93 -15.74 -39.11
C GLY A 47 -9.94 -14.22 -39.17
N PHE A 48 -9.59 -13.70 -40.32
CA PHE A 48 -9.66 -12.26 -40.60
C PHE A 48 -10.19 -12.01 -41.99
N ASP A 49 -11.19 -11.12 -42.08
CA ASP A 49 -11.78 -10.66 -43.34
C ASP A 49 -11.46 -9.19 -43.53
N PHE A 50 -10.88 -8.86 -44.67
CA PHE A 50 -10.61 -7.47 -45.09
C PHE A 50 -11.53 -7.05 -46.21
N HIS A 51 -12.38 -6.06 -45.94
CA HIS A 51 -13.29 -5.49 -46.91
C HIS A 51 -13.05 -4.00 -47.07
N MET A 52 -12.79 -3.55 -48.30
CA MET A 52 -12.62 -2.13 -48.61
C MET A 52 -13.17 -1.81 -49.97
N ALA A 53 -13.84 -0.66 -50.10
CA ALA A 53 -14.27 -0.09 -51.37
C ALA A 53 -13.35 1.08 -51.74
N MET A 54 -12.72 1.02 -52.92
CA MET A 54 -11.93 2.09 -53.48
C MET A 54 -12.56 2.51 -54.85
N GLY A 55 -13.49 3.44 -54.79
CA GLY A 55 -14.30 3.79 -55.94
C GLY A 55 -15.12 2.61 -56.44
N PRO A 56 -14.99 2.22 -57.75
CA PRO A 56 -15.71 1.06 -58.31
C PRO A 56 -15.08 -0.29 -57.90
N THR A 57 -13.88 -0.30 -57.33
CA THR A 57 -13.15 -1.52 -56.96
C THR A 57 -13.49 -1.93 -55.54
N GLN A 58 -13.97 -3.17 -55.41
CA GLN A 58 -14.16 -3.80 -54.10
C GLN A 58 -13.02 -4.78 -53.83
N ILE A 59 -12.36 -4.61 -52.69
CA ILE A 59 -11.31 -5.49 -52.23
C ILE A 59 -11.94 -6.39 -51.14
N ASN A 60 -11.95 -7.71 -51.38
CA ASN A 60 -12.47 -8.69 -50.46
C ASN A 60 -11.42 -9.81 -50.33
N LEU A 61 -10.67 -9.79 -49.22
CA LEU A 61 -9.66 -10.78 -48.94
C LEU A 61 -9.99 -11.44 -47.60
N SER A 62 -9.74 -12.75 -47.49
CA SER A 62 -10.06 -13.53 -46.31
C SER A 62 -9.03 -14.62 -46.05
N ASP A 63 -8.72 -14.86 -44.80
CA ASP A 63 -7.98 -16.02 -44.34
C ASP A 63 -8.56 -16.48 -43.00
N GLN A 64 -9.01 -17.74 -42.95
CA GLN A 64 -9.68 -18.31 -41.80
C GLN A 64 -8.81 -19.32 -41.03
N ASN A 65 -7.52 -19.47 -41.40
CA ASN A 65 -6.64 -20.52 -40.88
C ASN A 65 -5.38 -19.99 -40.23
N MET A 66 -5.45 -18.79 -39.65
CA MET A 66 -4.30 -18.17 -38.99
C MET A 66 -4.16 -18.59 -37.54
N LYS A 67 -2.94 -18.52 -37.02
CA LYS A 67 -2.62 -18.87 -35.62
C LYS A 67 -1.80 -17.75 -34.99
N ALA A 68 -2.17 -17.39 -33.78
CA ALA A 68 -1.47 -16.39 -32.98
C ALA A 68 -1.01 -16.98 -31.62
N PRO A 69 0.29 -17.21 -31.41
CA PRO A 69 0.82 -17.57 -30.11
C PRO A 69 0.95 -16.32 -29.21
N ALA A 70 0.83 -16.53 -27.88
CA ALA A 70 1.16 -15.52 -26.89
C ALA A 70 1.88 -16.22 -25.73
N SER A 71 3.21 -16.29 -25.79
CA SER A 71 3.99 -17.07 -24.83
C SER A 71 5.23 -16.31 -24.36
N PHE A 72 5.44 -16.31 -23.04
CA PHE A 72 6.62 -15.78 -22.41
C PHE A 72 7.29 -16.84 -21.55
N VAL A 73 8.57 -17.11 -21.82
CA VAL A 73 9.40 -18.01 -21.03
C VAL A 73 10.72 -17.33 -20.74
N GLY A 74 11.12 -17.30 -19.50
CA GLY A 74 12.38 -16.67 -19.15
C GLY A 74 12.67 -16.59 -17.66
N LYS A 75 13.75 -15.89 -17.37
CA LYS A 75 14.19 -15.61 -16.01
C LYS A 75 14.67 -14.17 -15.93
N LEU A 76 14.20 -13.46 -14.93
CA LEU A 76 14.72 -12.14 -14.52
C LEU A 76 15.42 -12.27 -13.19
N SER A 77 16.42 -11.43 -12.98
CA SER A 77 17.11 -11.27 -11.71
C SER A 77 17.53 -9.83 -11.55
N THR A 78 17.29 -9.27 -10.38
CA THR A 78 17.72 -7.93 -10.00
C THR A 78 18.28 -8.00 -8.59
N ASP A 79 19.34 -7.26 -8.32
CA ASP A 79 19.97 -7.18 -7.01
C ASP A 79 20.08 -5.72 -6.56
N TYR A 80 20.03 -5.54 -5.25
CA TYR A 80 20.07 -4.25 -4.58
C TYR A 80 21.02 -4.32 -3.39
N VAL A 81 21.80 -3.26 -3.19
CA VAL A 81 22.61 -3.04 -2.01
C VAL A 81 22.10 -1.81 -1.29
N GLN A 82 21.81 -1.92 0.00
CA GLN A 82 21.20 -0.85 0.80
C GLN A 82 22.09 -0.52 1.99
N LEU A 83 22.43 0.75 2.12
CA LEU A 83 23.12 1.28 3.29
C LEU A 83 22.15 2.05 4.16
N LEU A 84 21.94 1.59 5.40
CA LEU A 84 20.93 2.07 6.32
C LEU A 84 21.58 2.60 7.61
N PRO A 85 21.97 3.87 7.64
CA PRO A 85 22.50 4.51 8.84
C PRO A 85 21.39 4.82 9.83
N LYS A 86 21.77 4.78 11.12
CA LYS A 86 20.95 5.21 12.25
C LYS A 86 21.81 6.06 13.19
N PHE A 87 21.31 7.23 13.55
CA PHE A 87 21.87 8.06 14.59
C PHE A 87 20.78 8.40 15.59
N ALA A 88 21.10 8.32 16.87
CA ALA A 88 20.18 8.73 17.93
C ALA A 88 20.94 9.39 19.07
N ILE A 89 20.30 10.35 19.69
CA ILE A 89 20.71 10.97 20.93
C ILE A 89 19.53 10.90 21.90
N GLN A 90 19.78 10.53 23.12
CA GLN A 90 18.79 10.41 24.18
C GLN A 90 19.34 10.98 25.46
N TYR A 91 18.53 11.75 26.16
CA TYR A 91 18.83 12.19 27.51
C TYR A 91 17.78 11.64 28.48
N GLU A 92 18.23 10.86 29.45
CA GLU A 92 17.40 10.22 30.47
C GLU A 92 17.63 10.88 31.83
N TRP A 93 16.55 11.09 32.57
CA TRP A 93 16.58 11.60 33.94
C TRP A 93 15.70 10.74 34.86
N LYS A 94 15.37 11.20 36.04
CA LYS A 94 14.61 10.45 37.05
C LYS A 94 13.40 9.71 36.47
N ASN A 95 13.14 8.49 37.00
CA ASN A 95 11.98 7.66 36.65
C ASN A 95 11.95 7.17 35.20
N GLN A 96 13.09 6.98 34.56
CA GLN A 96 13.22 6.58 33.16
C GLN A 96 12.59 7.55 32.16
N ASN A 97 12.33 8.78 32.60
CA ASN A 97 11.89 9.84 31.70
C ASN A 97 13.02 10.18 30.74
N ASN A 98 12.70 10.30 29.47
CA ASN A 98 13.70 10.66 28.49
C ASN A 98 13.14 11.57 27.40
N VAL A 99 14.04 12.27 26.75
CA VAL A 99 13.85 12.94 25.47
C VAL A 99 14.86 12.36 24.48
N TYR A 100 14.45 12.16 23.26
CA TYR A 100 15.31 11.63 22.21
C TYR A 100 15.14 12.35 20.90
N ALA A 101 16.18 12.26 20.07
CA ALA A 101 16.11 12.61 18.65
C ALA A 101 16.79 11.51 17.84
N THR A 102 16.18 11.15 16.73
CA THR A 102 16.70 10.10 15.85
C THR A 102 16.70 10.52 14.39
N VAL A 103 17.71 10.05 13.66
CA VAL A 103 17.77 10.14 12.20
C VAL A 103 18.05 8.73 11.68
N THR A 104 17.15 8.22 10.86
CA THR A 104 17.25 6.86 10.32
C THR A 104 16.94 6.83 8.84
N ARG A 105 17.62 5.95 8.12
CA ARG A 105 17.26 5.61 6.75
C ARG A 105 16.66 4.21 6.72
N GLY A 106 15.47 4.10 6.12
CA GLY A 106 14.78 2.84 5.85
C GLY A 106 14.62 2.60 4.35
N TYR A 107 14.27 1.37 3.98
CA TYR A 107 13.89 1.05 2.61
C TYR A 107 12.78 -0.01 2.58
N ARG A 108 12.10 -0.07 1.45
CA ARG A 108 11.17 -1.13 1.08
C ARG A 108 11.67 -1.77 -0.19
N SER A 109 11.76 -3.10 -0.22
CA SER A 109 12.31 -3.85 -1.35
C SER A 109 11.59 -3.56 -2.65
N GLY A 110 12.32 -3.56 -3.76
CA GLY A 110 11.76 -3.64 -5.10
C GLY A 110 11.23 -5.04 -5.41
N GLY A 111 10.77 -5.25 -6.63
CA GLY A 111 10.23 -6.54 -7.01
C GLY A 111 9.73 -6.62 -8.44
N TYR A 112 8.85 -7.60 -8.67
CA TYR A 112 8.24 -7.86 -9.97
C TYR A 112 6.71 -7.91 -9.85
N ASN A 113 6.03 -7.23 -10.76
CA ASN A 113 4.57 -7.24 -10.93
C ASN A 113 4.15 -8.46 -11.77
N ILE A 114 3.78 -9.54 -11.13
CA ILE A 114 3.36 -10.78 -11.81
C ILE A 114 2.08 -10.53 -12.65
N GLN A 115 1.18 -9.68 -12.17
CA GLN A 115 -0.08 -9.35 -12.85
C GLN A 115 0.13 -8.71 -14.23
N MET A 116 1.30 -8.07 -14.47
CA MET A 116 1.63 -7.49 -15.77
C MET A 116 1.71 -8.53 -16.90
N PHE A 117 1.91 -9.81 -16.59
CA PHE A 117 1.88 -10.86 -17.62
C PHE A 117 0.54 -11.00 -18.31
N SER A 118 -0.57 -10.61 -17.68
CA SER A 118 -1.88 -10.52 -18.33
C SER A 118 -1.86 -9.49 -19.47
N ASP A 119 -1.37 -8.28 -19.19
CA ASP A 119 -1.31 -7.18 -20.17
C ASP A 119 -0.27 -7.47 -21.28
N LEU A 120 0.89 -8.03 -20.87
CA LEU A 120 1.92 -8.45 -21.82
C LEU A 120 1.40 -9.54 -22.77
N SER A 121 0.65 -10.54 -22.25
CA SER A 121 0.08 -11.61 -23.07
C SER A 121 -0.99 -11.08 -24.03
N GLN A 122 -1.80 -10.12 -23.63
CA GLN A 122 -2.77 -9.47 -24.52
C GLN A 122 -2.04 -8.68 -25.64
N THR A 123 -0.98 -7.96 -25.25
CA THR A 123 -0.16 -7.21 -26.22
C THR A 123 0.53 -8.13 -27.22
N GLU A 124 1.13 -9.23 -26.73
CA GLU A 124 1.79 -10.23 -27.59
C GLU A 124 0.81 -10.92 -28.52
N LEU A 125 -0.35 -11.32 -27.99
CA LEU A 125 -1.41 -11.90 -28.81
C LEU A 125 -1.80 -10.97 -29.94
N LYS A 126 -2.01 -9.68 -29.65
CA LYS A 126 -2.33 -8.65 -30.65
C LYS A 126 -1.22 -8.51 -31.69
N ASN A 127 0.05 -8.43 -31.26
CA ASN A 127 1.20 -8.37 -32.16
C ASN A 127 1.29 -9.62 -33.03
N SER A 128 1.10 -10.81 -32.45
CA SER A 128 1.11 -12.10 -33.16
C SER A 128 -0.03 -12.23 -34.19
N MET A 129 -1.24 -11.78 -33.83
CA MET A 129 -2.36 -11.72 -34.79
C MET A 129 -2.04 -10.80 -35.97
N MET A 130 -1.50 -9.61 -35.68
CA MET A 130 -1.10 -8.66 -36.73
C MET A 130 -0.01 -9.24 -37.65
N ASN A 131 0.99 -9.93 -37.09
CA ASN A 131 2.03 -10.58 -37.85
C ASN A 131 1.46 -11.73 -38.73
N ALA A 132 0.57 -12.52 -38.17
CA ALA A 132 -0.08 -13.61 -38.93
C ALA A 132 -0.89 -13.07 -40.12
N ILE A 133 -1.59 -11.93 -39.97
CA ILE A 133 -2.31 -11.28 -41.08
C ILE A 133 -1.31 -10.77 -42.11
N LYS A 134 -0.17 -10.17 -41.72
CA LYS A 134 0.86 -9.68 -42.65
C LYS A 134 1.54 -10.84 -43.41
N GLU A 135 1.67 -11.98 -42.79
CA GLU A 135 2.27 -13.19 -43.38
C GLU A 135 1.26 -14.03 -44.16
N SER A 136 -0.03 -13.77 -44.04
CA SER A 136 -1.09 -14.49 -44.76
C SER A 136 -0.91 -14.40 -46.28
N PRO A 137 -0.88 -15.56 -46.98
CA PRO A 137 -0.75 -15.56 -48.43
C PRO A 137 -1.90 -14.88 -49.15
N THR A 138 -3.10 -14.88 -48.55
CA THR A 138 -4.31 -14.33 -49.17
C THR A 138 -4.62 -12.89 -48.76
N ILE A 139 -3.91 -12.33 -47.78
CA ILE A 139 -4.14 -10.96 -47.31
C ILE A 139 -2.85 -10.15 -47.40
N GLY A 140 -1.90 -10.31 -46.48
CA GLY A 140 -0.69 -9.49 -46.41
C GLY A 140 0.29 -9.75 -47.56
N GLN A 141 0.34 -10.97 -48.07
CA GLN A 141 1.17 -11.36 -49.22
C GLN A 141 0.41 -11.35 -50.54
N ASP A 142 -0.82 -10.84 -50.58
CA ASP A 142 -1.54 -10.64 -51.84
C ASP A 142 -0.74 -9.72 -52.79
N ALA A 143 -0.54 -10.17 -54.04
CA ALA A 143 0.34 -9.52 -54.99
C ALA A 143 -0.12 -8.10 -55.39
N THR A 144 -1.42 -7.82 -55.28
CA THR A 144 -2.02 -6.53 -55.68
C THR A 144 -2.19 -5.59 -54.51
N TRP A 145 -2.67 -6.06 -53.37
CA TRP A 145 -3.12 -5.23 -52.24
C TRP A 145 -2.34 -5.41 -50.96
N GLY A 146 -1.55 -6.48 -50.84
CA GLY A 146 -0.88 -6.85 -49.59
C GLY A 146 -0.05 -5.70 -48.99
N ALA A 147 0.81 -5.05 -49.77
CA ALA A 147 1.62 -3.93 -49.29
C ALA A 147 0.78 -2.74 -48.76
N THR A 148 -0.34 -2.45 -49.44
CA THR A 148 -1.28 -1.39 -49.02
C THR A 148 -1.97 -1.73 -47.73
N ILE A 149 -2.43 -2.96 -47.59
CA ILE A 149 -3.10 -3.47 -46.38
C ILE A 149 -2.13 -3.44 -45.18
N ILE A 150 -0.90 -3.95 -45.34
CA ILE A 150 0.13 -3.92 -44.27
C ILE A 150 0.36 -2.48 -43.81
N LYS A 151 0.54 -1.54 -44.74
CA LYS A 151 0.76 -0.13 -44.39
C LYS A 151 -0.42 0.48 -43.62
N MET A 152 -1.64 0.18 -44.05
CA MET A 152 -2.84 0.64 -43.33
C MET A 152 -2.94 0.03 -41.92
N MET A 153 -2.68 -1.26 -41.79
CA MET A 153 -2.71 -1.96 -40.50
C MET A 153 -1.65 -1.43 -39.55
N ASP A 154 -0.43 -1.17 -40.03
CA ASP A 154 0.63 -0.56 -39.22
C ASP A 154 0.29 0.85 -38.72
N GLN A 155 -0.48 1.60 -39.52
CA GLN A 155 -0.97 2.90 -39.07
C GLN A 155 -2.11 2.80 -38.06
N MET A 156 -3.04 1.87 -38.24
CA MET A 156 -4.19 1.69 -37.36
C MET A 156 -3.83 0.99 -36.03
N VAL A 157 -2.97 -0.01 -36.13
CA VAL A 157 -2.59 -0.88 -35.02
C VAL A 157 -1.07 -1.11 -35.02
N PRO A 158 -0.27 -0.12 -34.62
CA PRO A 158 1.17 -0.30 -34.56
C PRO A 158 1.54 -1.39 -33.57
N ALA A 159 2.55 -2.20 -33.91
CA ALA A 159 3.15 -3.15 -33.00
C ALA A 159 3.70 -2.41 -31.77
N LYS A 160 3.43 -2.92 -30.57
CA LYS A 160 3.98 -2.40 -29.32
C LYS A 160 5.15 -3.28 -28.91
N GLU A 161 6.32 -2.66 -28.74
CA GLU A 161 7.48 -3.37 -28.22
C GLU A 161 7.22 -3.88 -26.80
N ILE A 162 7.63 -5.10 -26.54
CA ILE A 162 7.46 -5.76 -25.22
C ILE A 162 8.81 -5.98 -24.60
N ASP A 163 9.09 -5.24 -23.53
CA ASP A 163 10.20 -5.51 -22.63
C ASP A 163 9.65 -6.03 -21.28
N VAL A 164 9.74 -7.33 -21.09
CA VAL A 164 9.24 -7.99 -19.87
C VAL A 164 9.92 -7.43 -18.63
N LYS A 165 11.21 -7.11 -18.69
CA LYS A 165 11.96 -6.60 -17.53
C LYS A 165 11.43 -5.21 -17.13
N THR A 166 11.39 -4.29 -18.05
CA THR A 166 10.94 -2.91 -17.77
C THR A 166 9.47 -2.87 -17.35
N SER A 167 8.62 -3.68 -18.01
CA SER A 167 7.19 -3.70 -17.73
C SER A 167 6.84 -4.32 -16.37
N THR A 168 7.65 -5.27 -15.87
CA THR A 168 7.32 -5.98 -14.63
C THR A 168 8.07 -5.47 -13.40
N THR A 169 9.23 -4.81 -13.56
CA THR A 169 10.10 -4.44 -12.43
C THR A 169 9.67 -3.14 -11.78
N TYR A 170 9.64 -3.11 -10.45
CA TYR A 170 9.58 -1.88 -9.67
C TYR A 170 10.77 -1.76 -8.72
N LYS A 171 11.22 -0.52 -8.48
CA LYS A 171 12.43 -0.20 -7.72
C LYS A 171 12.18 -0.20 -6.22
N PRO A 172 13.23 -0.34 -5.38
CA PRO A 172 13.13 -0.07 -3.95
C PRO A 172 12.70 1.37 -3.67
N GLU A 173 11.89 1.53 -2.65
CA GLU A 173 11.52 2.81 -2.04
C GLU A 173 12.49 3.10 -0.89
N TYR A 174 12.88 4.36 -0.70
CA TYR A 174 13.77 4.81 0.38
C TYR A 174 13.13 5.93 1.16
N SER A 175 13.31 5.90 2.48
CA SER A 175 12.89 7.01 3.32
C SER A 175 13.93 7.39 4.37
N TRP A 176 14.12 8.70 4.54
CA TRP A 176 14.79 9.27 5.68
C TRP A 176 13.74 9.71 6.70
N ASN A 177 13.88 9.24 7.93
CA ASN A 177 13.02 9.65 9.04
C ASN A 177 13.84 10.45 10.05
N TYR A 178 13.33 11.62 10.39
CA TYR A 178 13.81 12.51 11.43
C TYR A 178 12.74 12.58 12.49
N GLU A 179 13.06 12.23 13.73
CA GLU A 179 12.08 12.15 14.80
C GLU A 179 12.65 12.74 16.08
N VAL A 180 11.83 13.48 16.81
CA VAL A 180 12.11 13.94 18.16
C VAL A 180 10.92 13.55 19.03
N GLY A 181 11.20 13.01 20.22
CA GLY A 181 10.15 12.56 21.11
C GLY A 181 10.57 12.50 22.56
N SER A 182 9.62 12.11 23.39
CA SER A 182 9.81 11.96 24.82
C SER A 182 8.94 10.83 25.35
N HIS A 183 9.51 10.04 26.27
CA HIS A 183 8.79 9.07 27.08
C HIS A 183 8.78 9.56 28.52
N LEU A 184 7.60 9.72 29.07
CA LEU A 184 7.39 10.31 30.39
C LEU A 184 6.60 9.36 31.31
N THR A 185 7.11 9.17 32.50
CA THR A 185 6.42 8.51 33.60
C THR A 185 6.17 9.54 34.70
N LEU A 186 4.92 9.92 34.80
CA LEU A 186 4.46 11.03 35.64
C LEU A 186 3.50 10.50 36.72
N TRP A 187 3.11 11.41 37.64
CA TRP A 187 2.10 11.11 38.65
C TRP A 187 2.41 9.82 39.42
N GLU A 188 3.65 9.74 39.96
CA GLU A 188 4.14 8.60 40.73
C GLU A 188 3.98 7.24 40.02
N GLY A 189 4.18 7.22 38.68
CA GLY A 189 4.05 6.00 37.89
C GLY A 189 2.62 5.65 37.44
N ARG A 190 1.65 6.54 37.68
CA ARG A 190 0.25 6.32 37.25
C ARG A 190 -0.07 6.87 35.88
N LEU A 191 0.74 7.78 35.35
CA LEU A 191 0.55 8.38 34.03
C LEU A 191 1.79 8.14 33.19
N TRP A 192 1.63 7.46 32.05
CA TRP A 192 2.63 7.31 31.02
C TRP A 192 2.21 8.17 29.82
N ALA A 193 3.15 8.93 29.30
CA ALA A 193 2.93 9.79 28.15
C ALA A 193 4.10 9.61 27.17
N ASP A 194 3.77 9.27 25.92
CA ASP A 194 4.69 9.21 24.81
C ASP A 194 4.27 10.29 23.82
N VAL A 195 5.20 11.16 23.44
CA VAL A 195 4.97 12.20 22.42
C VAL A 195 6.11 12.18 21.44
N ALA A 196 5.81 12.34 20.16
CA ALA A 196 6.79 12.44 19.10
C ALA A 196 6.34 13.42 18.01
N ALA A 197 7.30 14.04 17.36
CA ALA A 197 7.11 14.76 16.11
C ALA A 197 8.10 14.20 15.09
N PHE A 198 7.65 14.04 13.85
CA PHE A 198 8.46 13.43 12.81
C PHE A 198 8.39 14.18 11.50
N TYR A 199 9.45 14.02 10.71
CA TYR A 199 9.53 14.41 9.31
C TYR A 199 10.15 13.28 8.52
N MET A 200 9.50 12.87 7.41
CA MET A 200 9.94 11.79 6.55
C MET A 200 10.01 12.28 5.09
N ASP A 201 11.14 12.04 4.44
CA ASP A 201 11.37 12.25 3.00
C ASP A 201 11.47 10.87 2.32
N THR A 202 10.53 10.57 1.43
CA THR A 202 10.44 9.30 0.72
C THR A 202 10.73 9.50 -0.76
N ARG A 203 11.56 8.63 -1.34
CA ARG A 203 11.94 8.61 -2.75
C ARG A 203 11.57 7.28 -3.38
N ASP A 204 11.24 7.31 -4.68
CA ASP A 204 10.75 6.15 -5.43
C ASP A 204 9.58 5.47 -4.70
N GLN A 205 8.66 6.30 -4.17
CA GLN A 205 7.53 5.82 -3.37
C GLN A 205 6.72 4.78 -4.12
N GLN A 206 6.50 3.63 -3.49
CA GLN A 206 5.73 2.54 -4.05
C GLN A 206 4.24 2.77 -3.83
N LEU A 207 3.50 2.90 -4.92
CA LEU A 207 2.04 2.97 -4.93
C LEU A 207 1.45 1.71 -5.56
N SER A 208 0.30 1.30 -5.09
CA SER A 208 -0.43 0.18 -5.66
C SER A 208 -1.62 0.70 -6.45
N GLN A 209 -1.65 0.43 -7.74
CA GLN A 209 -2.75 0.78 -8.64
C GLN A 209 -3.22 -0.44 -9.45
N PHE A 210 -4.34 -0.34 -10.12
CA PHE A 210 -4.76 -1.38 -11.06
C PHE A 210 -3.95 -1.29 -12.36
N ALA A 211 -3.67 -2.44 -12.96
CA ALA A 211 -3.11 -2.52 -14.30
C ALA A 211 -4.07 -1.88 -15.32
N GLU A 212 -3.57 -1.42 -16.48
CA GLU A 212 -4.38 -0.78 -17.52
C GLU A 212 -5.54 -1.68 -17.99
N SER A 213 -5.32 -2.99 -18.07
CA SER A 213 -6.37 -3.98 -18.36
C SER A 213 -7.47 -4.06 -17.30
N GLY A 214 -7.27 -3.48 -16.11
CA GLY A 214 -8.13 -3.66 -14.94
C GLY A 214 -7.98 -5.04 -14.27
N LEU A 215 -7.09 -5.90 -14.76
CA LEU A 215 -6.87 -7.25 -14.28
C LEU A 215 -5.71 -7.31 -13.28
N GLY A 216 -6.03 -7.08 -12.01
CA GLY A 216 -5.07 -7.17 -10.91
C GLY A 216 -4.42 -5.83 -10.56
N ARG A 217 -3.67 -5.86 -9.47
CA ARG A 217 -2.98 -4.68 -8.94
C ARG A 217 -1.48 -4.80 -9.18
N ILE A 218 -0.89 -3.68 -9.54
CA ILE A 218 0.55 -3.54 -9.76
C ILE A 218 1.12 -2.51 -8.79
N THR A 219 2.40 -2.61 -8.53
CA THR A 219 3.17 -1.61 -7.79
C THR A 219 3.95 -0.76 -8.78
N ILE A 220 3.81 0.54 -8.68
CA ILE A 220 4.60 1.52 -9.44
C ILE A 220 5.44 2.35 -8.48
N ASN A 221 6.50 2.96 -8.99
CA ASN A 221 7.25 3.97 -8.26
C ASN A 221 6.71 5.36 -8.65
N ALA A 222 6.00 5.99 -7.73
CA ALA A 222 5.70 7.42 -7.80
C ALA A 222 6.93 8.20 -7.31
N GLY A 223 7.34 9.24 -7.96
CA GLY A 223 8.53 10.04 -7.65
C GLY A 223 8.87 10.20 -6.17
N LYS A 224 8.57 11.38 -5.56
CA LYS A 224 8.91 11.68 -4.17
C LYS A 224 7.68 12.12 -3.38
N SER A 225 7.69 11.82 -2.10
CA SER A 225 6.74 12.37 -1.15
C SER A 225 7.42 12.80 0.13
N ARG A 226 6.76 13.65 0.86
CA ARG A 226 7.13 14.00 2.23
C ARG A 226 5.93 13.81 3.15
N SER A 227 6.22 13.36 4.35
CA SER A 227 5.24 13.35 5.43
C SER A 227 5.83 13.96 6.70
N TYR A 228 5.02 14.67 7.44
CA TYR A 228 5.38 15.17 8.76
C TYR A 228 4.15 15.18 9.65
N GLY A 229 4.40 15.08 10.94
CA GLY A 229 3.31 15.00 11.88
C GLY A 229 3.76 14.98 13.33
N ALA A 230 2.79 14.74 14.18
CA ALA A 230 3.00 14.55 15.61
C ALA A 230 2.09 13.44 16.12
N GLU A 231 2.59 12.72 17.11
CA GLU A 231 1.89 11.62 17.77
C GLU A 231 1.95 11.82 19.28
N ALA A 232 0.86 11.47 19.96
CA ALA A 232 0.80 11.44 21.40
C ALA A 232 0.03 10.20 21.86
N ALA A 233 0.57 9.50 22.84
CA ALA A 233 -0.13 8.39 23.51
C ALA A 233 -0.06 8.59 25.02
N LEU A 234 -1.21 8.42 25.67
CA LEU A 234 -1.39 8.58 27.10
C LEU A 234 -2.00 7.31 27.67
N ARG A 235 -1.50 6.88 28.82
CA ARG A 235 -2.10 5.81 29.63
C ARG A 235 -2.10 6.25 31.07
N ALA A 236 -3.27 6.20 31.73
CA ALA A 236 -3.43 6.62 33.11
C ALA A 236 -4.13 5.54 33.93
N SER A 237 -3.53 5.16 35.05
CA SER A 237 -4.20 4.42 36.14
C SER A 237 -4.79 5.44 37.12
N VAL A 238 -6.04 5.88 36.84
CA VAL A 238 -6.68 6.97 37.58
C VAL A 238 -7.00 6.55 39.00
N THR A 239 -7.58 5.35 39.13
CA THR A 239 -7.77 4.65 40.41
C THR A 239 -7.28 3.20 40.28
N LYS A 240 -7.47 2.37 41.33
CA LYS A 240 -7.22 0.93 41.24
C LYS A 240 -8.18 0.22 40.29
N GLU A 241 -9.37 0.80 40.13
CA GLU A 241 -10.48 0.26 39.35
C GLU A 241 -10.55 0.87 37.94
N LEU A 242 -10.07 2.14 37.76
CA LEU A 242 -10.23 2.91 36.53
C LEU A 242 -8.88 3.14 35.84
N SER A 243 -8.74 2.61 34.64
CA SER A 243 -7.66 2.95 33.70
C SER A 243 -8.20 3.57 32.43
N LEU A 244 -7.50 4.58 31.93
CA LEU A 244 -7.82 5.32 30.71
C LEU A 244 -6.62 5.28 29.77
N ASN A 245 -6.89 5.24 28.47
CA ASN A 245 -5.88 5.41 27.44
C ASN A 245 -6.42 6.34 26.36
N ALA A 246 -5.52 7.13 25.80
CA ALA A 246 -5.80 7.97 24.64
C ALA A 246 -4.58 7.98 23.72
N SER A 247 -4.79 7.94 22.41
CA SER A 247 -3.74 8.23 21.43
C SER A 247 -4.29 9.10 20.31
N TYR A 248 -3.45 9.99 19.86
CA TYR A 248 -3.75 10.89 18.76
C TYR A 248 -2.54 10.98 17.83
N GLY A 249 -2.78 10.90 16.53
CA GLY A 249 -1.80 11.12 15.49
C GLY A 249 -2.30 12.16 14.49
N TYR A 250 -1.41 13.04 14.09
CA TYR A 250 -1.59 13.94 12.96
C TYR A 250 -0.52 13.66 11.92
N THR A 251 -0.92 13.44 10.68
CA THR A 251 -0.02 13.20 9.56
C THR A 251 -0.40 14.05 8.36
N TYR A 252 0.55 14.83 7.88
CA TYR A 252 0.46 15.56 6.63
C TYR A 252 1.41 14.90 5.62
N ALA A 253 0.86 14.17 4.65
CA ALA A 253 1.62 13.45 3.64
C ALA A 253 1.22 13.90 2.24
N THR A 254 2.19 14.41 1.45
CA THR A 254 1.94 14.93 0.10
C THR A 254 3.05 14.51 -0.87
N PHE A 255 2.69 14.39 -2.14
CA PHE A 255 3.67 14.24 -3.21
C PHE A 255 4.45 15.53 -3.41
N THR A 256 5.75 15.40 -3.67
CA THR A 256 6.66 16.53 -3.95
C THR A 256 7.28 16.46 -5.34
N ASP A 257 7.22 15.29 -5.97
CA ASP A 257 7.73 15.06 -7.33
C ASP A 257 7.01 13.84 -7.90
N TYR A 258 5.80 14.05 -8.42
CA TYR A 258 5.01 13.00 -9.05
C TYR A 258 4.22 13.57 -10.22
N VAL A 259 4.75 13.38 -11.43
CA VAL A 259 4.14 13.81 -12.69
C VAL A 259 4.05 12.61 -13.62
N ILE A 260 2.89 12.36 -14.17
CA ILE A 260 2.67 11.32 -15.18
C ILE A 260 2.44 12.02 -16.54
N THR A 261 3.13 11.53 -17.56
CA THR A 261 2.92 11.96 -18.95
C THR A 261 2.37 10.78 -19.73
N GLU A 262 1.15 10.90 -20.20
CA GLU A 262 0.51 9.92 -21.08
C GLU A 262 0.66 10.38 -22.53
N GLU A 263 1.38 9.62 -23.35
CA GLU A 263 1.47 9.84 -24.77
C GLU A 263 0.20 9.31 -25.47
N LYS A 264 -0.55 10.20 -26.10
CA LYS A 264 -1.65 9.80 -26.99
C LYS A 264 -1.19 9.91 -28.45
N LYS A 265 -1.49 8.87 -29.23
CA LYS A 265 -1.27 8.86 -30.67
C LYS A 265 -2.09 10.02 -31.28
N ASP A 266 -1.43 10.92 -31.99
CA ASP A 266 -2.04 12.08 -32.72
C ASP A 266 -2.57 13.23 -31.82
N SER A 267 -2.19 13.33 -30.54
CA SER A 267 -2.59 14.45 -29.67
C SER A 267 -1.45 14.93 -28.77
N THR A 268 -1.60 16.13 -28.24
CA THR A 268 -0.68 16.65 -27.21
C THR A 268 -0.63 15.70 -26.03
N PRO A 269 0.55 15.34 -25.50
CA PRO A 269 0.68 14.50 -24.31
C PRO A 269 -0.16 15.06 -23.16
N ILE A 270 -0.87 14.20 -22.47
CA ILE A 270 -1.58 14.58 -21.24
C ILE A 270 -0.59 14.52 -20.10
N ILE A 271 -0.33 15.68 -19.50
CA ILE A 271 0.52 15.79 -18.31
C ILE A 271 -0.39 15.92 -17.10
N THR A 272 -0.30 14.95 -16.20
CA THR A 272 -1.01 14.97 -14.91
C THR A 272 0.00 15.22 -13.79
N ASP A 273 -0.14 16.37 -13.12
CA ASP A 273 0.71 16.78 -12.00
C ASP A 273 0.01 16.52 -10.67
N TYR A 274 0.59 15.64 -9.86
CA TYR A 274 0.12 15.29 -8.53
C TYR A 274 0.88 16.02 -7.40
N ASN A 275 1.80 16.93 -7.73
CA ASN A 275 2.56 17.68 -6.73
C ASN A 275 1.64 18.46 -5.80
N GLY A 276 1.90 18.35 -4.48
CA GLY A 276 1.05 18.95 -3.45
C GLY A 276 -0.24 18.19 -3.13
N LYS A 277 -0.61 17.18 -3.92
CA LYS A 277 -1.74 16.28 -3.60
C LYS A 277 -1.37 15.38 -2.42
N TYR A 278 -2.39 15.03 -1.62
CA TYR A 278 -2.21 14.10 -0.51
C TYR A 278 -1.94 12.68 -1.00
N VAL A 279 -1.05 11.99 -0.30
CA VAL A 279 -0.80 10.56 -0.53
C VAL A 279 -2.08 9.79 -0.17
N PRO A 280 -2.59 8.94 -1.07
CA PRO A 280 -3.80 8.17 -0.83
C PRO A 280 -3.67 7.23 0.37
N PHE A 281 -4.81 6.87 0.99
CA PHE A 281 -4.94 5.94 2.11
C PHE A 281 -4.30 6.40 3.43
N VAL A 282 -3.80 7.62 3.52
CA VAL A 282 -3.22 8.18 4.74
C VAL A 282 -4.26 9.09 5.43
N PRO A 283 -4.81 8.70 6.59
CA PRO A 283 -5.70 9.59 7.36
C PRO A 283 -4.92 10.77 7.92
N LYS A 284 -5.46 11.98 7.79
CA LYS A 284 -4.85 13.20 8.38
C LYS A 284 -4.80 13.16 9.90
N HIS A 285 -5.77 12.52 10.51
CA HIS A 285 -5.91 12.41 11.96
C HIS A 285 -6.26 10.97 12.31
N THR A 286 -5.69 10.46 13.36
CA THR A 286 -6.09 9.22 13.99
C THR A 286 -6.34 9.48 15.46
N LEU A 287 -7.41 8.91 16.01
CA LEU A 287 -7.78 9.07 17.41
C LEU A 287 -8.22 7.73 17.97
N ASN A 288 -7.66 7.37 19.11
CA ASN A 288 -8.17 6.29 19.94
C ASN A 288 -8.36 6.84 21.35
N ILE A 289 -9.53 6.59 21.95
CA ILE A 289 -9.81 6.88 23.35
C ILE A 289 -10.45 5.63 23.93
N GLY A 290 -9.86 5.09 24.99
CA GLY A 290 -10.34 3.91 25.66
C GLY A 290 -10.37 4.06 27.16
N GLY A 291 -11.19 3.23 27.80
CA GLY A 291 -11.26 3.13 29.24
C GLY A 291 -11.68 1.74 29.69
N GLU A 292 -11.19 1.37 30.85
CA GLU A 292 -11.56 0.15 31.56
C GLU A 292 -11.93 0.51 32.99
N TYR A 293 -13.07 0.03 33.43
CA TYR A 293 -13.51 0.13 34.81
C TYR A 293 -13.80 -1.26 35.35
N ALA A 294 -13.02 -1.69 36.35
CA ALA A 294 -13.08 -3.03 36.93
C ALA A 294 -13.63 -2.98 38.36
N ILE A 295 -14.72 -3.67 38.61
CA ILE A 295 -15.34 -3.78 39.93
C ILE A 295 -15.04 -5.16 40.50
N THR A 296 -14.33 -5.22 41.63
CA THR A 296 -14.20 -6.46 42.43
C THR A 296 -15.47 -6.61 43.24
N CYS A 297 -16.16 -7.74 43.08
CA CYS A 297 -17.45 -7.98 43.71
C CYS A 297 -17.29 -8.48 45.15
N SER A 298 -18.35 -8.37 45.94
CA SER A 298 -18.40 -8.92 47.29
C SER A 298 -18.29 -10.45 47.28
N PRO A 299 -17.70 -11.11 48.31
CA PRO A 299 -17.64 -12.58 48.41
C PRO A 299 -19.01 -13.29 48.39
N ARG A 300 -20.10 -12.56 48.55
CA ARG A 300 -21.48 -13.08 48.43
C ARG A 300 -22.04 -12.99 47.02
N SER A 301 -21.32 -12.35 46.08
CA SER A 301 -21.73 -12.22 44.66
C SER A 301 -21.44 -13.52 43.90
N ILE A 302 -22.22 -13.80 42.87
CA ILE A 302 -21.95 -14.87 41.91
C ILE A 302 -20.72 -14.53 41.09
N PHE A 303 -20.45 -13.24 40.87
CA PHE A 303 -19.33 -12.74 40.09
C PHE A 303 -18.19 -12.33 41.01
N ASP A 304 -16.97 -12.72 40.66
CA ASP A 304 -15.75 -12.28 41.36
C ASP A 304 -15.36 -10.87 40.93
N ARG A 305 -15.52 -10.61 39.63
CA ARG A 305 -15.15 -9.33 39.04
C ARG A 305 -16.04 -9.00 37.82
N VAL A 306 -16.37 -7.73 37.67
CA VAL A 306 -17.06 -7.19 36.50
C VAL A 306 -16.17 -6.12 35.89
N VAL A 307 -15.88 -6.23 34.57
CA VAL A 307 -15.01 -5.31 33.85
C VAL A 307 -15.77 -4.69 32.71
N PHE A 308 -15.91 -3.37 32.71
CA PHE A 308 -16.45 -2.58 31.62
C PHE A 308 -15.32 -1.98 30.79
N GLN A 309 -15.39 -2.15 29.49
CA GLN A 309 -14.44 -1.59 28.53
C GLN A 309 -15.18 -0.83 27.46
N ALA A 310 -14.71 0.37 27.16
CA ALA A 310 -15.19 1.14 26.01
C ALA A 310 -13.98 1.67 25.23
N ASN A 311 -14.10 1.67 23.90
CA ASN A 311 -13.04 2.15 23.04
C ASN A 311 -13.65 2.87 21.82
N TYR A 312 -13.29 4.14 21.65
CA TYR A 312 -13.65 4.95 20.50
C TYR A 312 -12.44 5.10 19.59
N ASN A 313 -12.60 4.65 18.33
CA ASN A 313 -11.59 4.77 17.29
C ASN A 313 -12.12 5.68 16.20
N ALA A 314 -11.32 6.67 15.80
CA ALA A 314 -11.70 7.59 14.74
C ALA A 314 -10.56 7.85 13.77
N ALA A 315 -10.92 8.11 12.52
CA ALA A 315 -10.02 8.55 11.48
C ALA A 315 -10.50 9.85 10.87
N GLY A 316 -9.59 10.76 10.60
CA GLY A 316 -9.81 11.99 9.88
C GLY A 316 -10.03 11.73 8.38
N ARG A 317 -9.99 12.81 7.60
CA ARG A 317 -10.17 12.67 6.16
C ARG A 317 -9.09 11.76 5.55
N ILE A 318 -9.52 10.82 4.71
CA ILE A 318 -8.69 9.92 3.91
C ILE A 318 -9.02 10.18 2.45
N TYR A 319 -8.03 10.47 1.63
CA TYR A 319 -8.17 10.49 0.18
C TYR A 319 -7.91 9.10 -0.38
N TRP A 320 -8.69 8.69 -1.39
CA TRP A 320 -8.61 7.35 -1.96
C TRP A 320 -7.86 7.31 -3.29
N THR A 321 -7.74 8.46 -3.95
CA THR A 321 -7.15 8.64 -5.27
C THR A 321 -6.00 9.63 -5.21
N GLU A 322 -5.07 9.54 -6.15
CA GLU A 322 -3.95 10.48 -6.30
C GLU A 322 -4.45 11.88 -6.66
N GLN A 323 -5.59 12.00 -7.35
CA GLN A 323 -6.24 13.28 -7.69
C GLN A 323 -6.86 13.97 -6.46
N ASN A 324 -7.09 13.23 -5.39
CA ASN A 324 -7.78 13.67 -4.17
C ASN A 324 -9.25 14.10 -4.40
N ASP A 325 -9.89 13.61 -5.44
CA ASP A 325 -11.29 13.90 -5.79
C ASP A 325 -12.26 13.01 -4.99
N VAL A 326 -11.85 11.81 -4.59
CA VAL A 326 -12.64 10.90 -3.77
C VAL A 326 -12.05 10.78 -2.37
N SER A 327 -12.86 11.00 -1.35
CA SER A 327 -12.39 10.94 0.04
C SER A 327 -13.46 10.41 0.99
N GLN A 328 -13.03 9.80 2.09
CA GLN A 328 -13.82 9.53 3.28
C GLN A 328 -13.65 10.70 4.25
N SER A 329 -14.74 11.31 4.66
CA SER A 329 -14.75 12.32 5.72
C SER A 329 -14.45 11.69 7.08
N PHE A 330 -14.21 12.51 8.09
CA PHE A 330 -14.03 12.04 9.47
C PHE A 330 -15.15 11.08 9.89
N TYR A 331 -14.76 9.95 10.47
CA TYR A 331 -15.67 8.99 11.08
C TYR A 331 -15.06 8.40 12.35
N GLY A 332 -15.92 7.89 13.23
CA GLY A 332 -15.50 7.19 14.43
C GLY A 332 -16.47 6.07 14.79
N THR A 333 -15.94 5.03 15.38
CA THR A 333 -16.68 3.84 15.84
C THR A 333 -16.46 3.64 17.33
N LEU A 334 -17.54 3.37 18.06
CA LEU A 334 -17.51 3.01 19.48
C LEU A 334 -17.62 1.49 19.60
N ASN A 335 -16.71 0.90 20.34
CA ASN A 335 -16.75 -0.51 20.71
C ASN A 335 -16.89 -0.62 22.24
N TRP A 336 -17.65 -1.59 22.67
CA TRP A 336 -17.92 -1.83 24.08
C TRP A 336 -17.80 -3.33 24.40
N ARG A 337 -17.33 -3.63 25.61
CA ARG A 337 -17.26 -5.00 26.15
C ARG A 337 -17.51 -4.96 27.66
N THR A 338 -18.29 -5.93 28.13
CA THR A 338 -18.43 -6.23 29.57
C THR A 338 -18.02 -7.68 29.79
N ASN A 339 -17.08 -7.88 30.71
CA ASN A 339 -16.65 -9.21 31.13
C ASN A 339 -17.20 -9.49 32.53
N LEU A 340 -17.81 -10.65 32.70
CA LEU A 340 -18.25 -11.21 33.97
C LEU A 340 -17.36 -12.39 34.29
N GLU A 341 -16.54 -12.28 35.36
CA GLU A 341 -15.59 -13.30 35.81
C GLU A 341 -16.19 -14.10 36.96
N ILE A 342 -16.13 -15.45 36.87
CA ILE A 342 -16.67 -16.39 37.83
C ILE A 342 -15.67 -17.56 37.98
N GLY A 343 -14.83 -17.58 39.00
CA GLY A 343 -13.77 -18.58 39.14
C GLY A 343 -12.91 -18.66 37.88
N ASP A 344 -12.83 -19.84 37.28
CA ASP A 344 -12.09 -20.05 36.02
C ASP A 344 -12.87 -19.77 34.75
N ALA A 345 -14.12 -19.29 34.87
CA ALA A 345 -14.97 -18.94 33.74
C ALA A 345 -15.12 -17.42 33.58
N MET A 346 -15.27 -16.99 32.30
CA MET A 346 -15.55 -15.60 31.94
C MET A 346 -16.61 -15.57 30.84
N ILE A 347 -17.65 -14.78 31.05
CA ILE A 347 -18.67 -14.46 30.07
C ILE A 347 -18.44 -13.03 29.61
N SER A 348 -18.31 -12.82 28.32
CA SER A 348 -18.11 -11.48 27.75
C SER A 348 -19.25 -11.12 26.82
N PHE A 349 -19.90 -9.98 27.05
CA PHE A 349 -20.82 -9.34 26.12
C PHE A 349 -20.06 -8.25 25.39
N TRP A 350 -20.20 -8.19 24.07
CA TRP A 350 -19.51 -7.15 23.28
C TRP A 350 -20.38 -6.58 22.19
N ALA A 351 -20.10 -5.33 21.85
CA ALA A 351 -20.66 -4.66 20.69
C ALA A 351 -19.53 -3.92 19.94
N ARG A 352 -19.52 -4.03 18.61
CA ARG A 352 -18.61 -3.31 17.71
C ARG A 352 -19.43 -2.33 16.88
N ASN A 353 -18.83 -1.16 16.60
CA ASN A 353 -19.53 -0.07 15.93
C ASN A 353 -20.89 0.19 16.56
N PHE A 354 -20.94 0.30 17.90
CA PHE A 354 -22.16 0.42 18.69
C PHE A 354 -23.06 1.59 18.27
N LEU A 355 -22.46 2.66 17.73
CA LEU A 355 -23.18 3.81 17.20
C LEU A 355 -23.70 3.58 15.77
N ASN A 356 -23.48 2.40 15.20
CA ASN A 356 -23.85 2.01 13.83
C ASN A 356 -23.43 3.05 12.78
N LYS A 357 -22.20 3.56 12.89
CA LYS A 357 -21.67 4.57 11.96
C LYS A 357 -21.40 3.98 10.59
N ASP A 358 -22.00 4.57 9.56
CA ASP A 358 -21.67 4.28 8.18
C ASP A 358 -20.38 5.01 7.76
N TYR A 359 -19.47 4.27 7.09
CA TYR A 359 -18.23 4.81 6.54
C TYR A 359 -17.74 3.94 5.38
N ALA A 360 -16.91 4.51 4.50
CA ALA A 360 -16.19 3.75 3.51
C ALA A 360 -14.92 3.18 4.17
N ALA A 361 -14.78 1.85 4.15
CA ALA A 361 -13.59 1.17 4.64
C ALA A 361 -12.49 1.13 3.58
N PHE A 362 -12.88 1.15 2.30
CA PHE A 362 -11.97 1.11 1.18
C PHE A 362 -12.67 1.61 -0.08
N TYR A 363 -11.91 2.26 -0.98
CA TYR A 363 -12.35 2.67 -2.30
C TYR A 363 -11.22 2.44 -3.31
N PHE A 364 -11.58 2.07 -4.53
CA PHE A 364 -10.66 1.97 -5.65
C PHE A 364 -11.37 2.20 -6.98
N GLU A 365 -10.60 2.54 -7.99
CA GLU A 365 -11.08 2.73 -9.36
C GLU A 365 -10.44 1.71 -10.30
N THR A 366 -11.25 1.17 -11.19
CA THR A 366 -10.81 0.30 -12.29
C THR A 366 -11.84 0.35 -13.42
N MET A 367 -11.41 0.20 -14.67
CA MET A 367 -12.28 0.23 -15.85
C MET A 367 -13.19 1.47 -15.90
N ASN A 368 -12.66 2.64 -15.52
CA ASN A 368 -13.38 3.92 -15.42
C ASN A 368 -14.61 3.88 -14.50
N LYS A 369 -14.59 3.03 -13.47
CA LYS A 369 -15.64 2.93 -12.46
C LYS A 369 -15.04 2.91 -11.06
N GLY A 370 -15.71 3.57 -10.10
CA GLY A 370 -15.38 3.55 -8.70
C GLY A 370 -16.10 2.43 -7.95
N PHE A 371 -15.39 1.73 -7.08
CA PHE A 371 -15.89 0.67 -6.23
C PHE A 371 -15.62 1.00 -4.77
N MET A 372 -16.66 0.90 -3.94
CA MET A 372 -16.55 1.21 -2.51
C MET A 372 -16.93 0.00 -1.67
N GLN A 373 -16.09 -0.31 -0.68
CA GLN A 373 -16.41 -1.25 0.38
C GLN A 373 -16.89 -0.48 1.60
N LYS A 374 -18.10 -0.75 2.05
CA LYS A 374 -18.62 -0.19 3.32
C LYS A 374 -17.92 -0.83 4.52
N GLY A 375 -17.75 -0.05 5.57
CA GLY A 375 -17.37 -0.53 6.87
C GLY A 375 -18.42 -1.47 7.48
N ARG A 376 -18.01 -2.28 8.45
CA ARG A 376 -18.94 -3.21 9.12
C ARG A 376 -19.97 -2.42 9.91
N PRO A 377 -21.28 -2.76 9.79
CA PRO A 377 -22.32 -2.20 10.62
C PRO A 377 -22.16 -2.61 12.09
N MET A 378 -23.07 -2.17 12.94
CA MET A 378 -23.10 -2.62 14.33
C MET A 378 -23.17 -4.14 14.42
N GLN A 379 -22.32 -4.71 15.26
CA GLN A 379 -22.26 -6.14 15.56
C GLN A 379 -22.24 -6.31 17.07
N PHE A 380 -22.86 -7.36 17.58
CA PHE A 380 -22.82 -7.74 18.99
C PHE A 380 -22.70 -9.25 19.13
N GLY A 381 -22.22 -9.68 20.25
CA GLY A 381 -22.06 -11.09 20.53
C GLY A 381 -21.73 -11.40 21.99
N VAL A 382 -21.62 -12.68 22.27
CA VAL A 382 -21.27 -13.24 23.57
C VAL A 382 -20.13 -14.22 23.36
N ASP A 383 -19.11 -14.12 24.19
CA ASP A 383 -17.99 -15.08 24.26
C ASP A 383 -18.02 -15.78 25.61
N LEU A 384 -17.79 -17.07 25.64
CA LEU A 384 -17.56 -17.86 26.84
C LEU A 384 -16.13 -18.39 26.82
N ARG A 385 -15.39 -18.16 27.90
CA ARG A 385 -14.03 -18.67 28.09
C ARG A 385 -13.94 -19.41 29.42
N CYS A 386 -13.42 -20.62 29.38
CA CYS A 386 -13.10 -21.40 30.59
C CYS A 386 -11.60 -21.74 30.56
N ARG A 387 -10.95 -21.69 31.72
CA ARG A 387 -9.58 -22.19 31.92
C ARG A 387 -9.68 -23.56 32.59
N PHE A 388 -8.91 -24.53 32.10
CA PHE A 388 -8.85 -25.89 32.66
C PHE A 388 -7.46 -26.13 33.24
#